data_8081771a66da6c3c4b8376ac95c426b2
#
_entry.id   8081771a66da6c3c4b8376ac95c426b2
#
_cell.length_a   1.000
_cell.length_b   1.000
_cell.length_c   1.000
_cell.angle_alpha   90.00
_cell.angle_beta   90.00
_cell.angle_gamma   90.00
#
_symmetry.space_group_name_H-M   'P 1'
#
loop_
_entity.id
_entity.type
_entity.pdbx_description
1 polymer ?
#
loop_
_entity_poly.entity_id
_entity_poly.type
_entity_poly.pdbx_seq_one_letter_code
_entity_poly.pdbx_strand_id
1 'polypeptide(L)'
;MLAKVYVTPKKAILDPQGKAIANSLHSLHYDEVADVRMGKYLEVRLHGLSRNQAEQRIEEMCRRLLANLVIEDFRFEIMEE
;
A
#
# COMPACT_ATOMS: atom_id res chain seq x y z
N MET A 1 -3.20 18.45 -6.47
CA MET A 1 -3.02 17.03 -6.86
C MET A 1 -3.15 16.13 -5.66
N LEU A 2 -3.67 14.94 -5.87
CA LEU A 2 -3.76 13.91 -4.86
C LEU A 2 -2.93 12.71 -5.29
N ALA A 3 -2.02 12.27 -4.44
CA ALA A 3 -1.29 11.03 -4.64
C ALA A 3 -1.93 9.95 -3.77
N LYS A 4 -2.33 8.85 -4.39
CA LYS A 4 -2.84 7.67 -3.70
C LYS A 4 -1.71 6.65 -3.64
N VAL A 5 -1.27 6.32 -2.45
CA VAL A 5 -0.11 5.43 -2.24
C VAL A 5 -0.58 4.13 -1.60
N TYR A 6 -0.22 3.02 -2.23
CA TYR A 6 -0.56 1.67 -1.78
C TYR A 6 0.72 0.97 -1.35
N VAL A 7 0.78 0.57 -0.10
CA VAL A 7 1.94 -0.12 0.47
C VAL A 7 1.50 -1.50 0.91
N THR A 8 2.14 -2.53 0.39
CA THR A 8 1.77 -3.92 0.64
C THR A 8 2.99 -4.73 1.06
N PRO A 9 2.81 -5.77 1.91
CA PRO A 9 3.93 -6.63 2.26
C PRO A 9 4.39 -7.45 1.04
N LYS A 10 5.69 -7.69 0.95
CA LYS A 10 6.25 -8.58 -0.08
C LYS A 10 5.72 -9.98 0.12
N LYS A 11 5.62 -10.75 -0.99
CA LYS A 11 5.03 -12.10 -0.96
C LYS A 11 5.67 -13.03 0.07
N ALA A 12 6.99 -12.95 0.22
CA ALA A 12 7.73 -13.83 1.10
C ALA A 12 7.68 -13.41 2.58
N ILE A 13 7.12 -12.25 2.87
CA ILE A 13 7.08 -11.72 4.24
C ILE A 13 5.85 -12.26 4.96
N LEU A 14 6.05 -12.73 6.19
CA LEU A 14 4.96 -13.16 7.06
C LEU A 14 4.08 -11.96 7.41
N ASP A 15 2.80 -12.15 7.28
CA ASP A 15 1.79 -11.13 7.55
C ASP A 15 0.80 -11.64 8.60
N PRO A 16 1.12 -11.48 9.90
CA PRO A 16 0.25 -12.01 10.96
C PRO A 16 -1.15 -11.42 10.96
N GLN A 17 -1.29 -10.14 10.58
CA GLN A 17 -2.60 -9.49 10.53
C GLN A 17 -3.46 -10.07 9.40
N GLY A 18 -2.88 -10.23 8.21
CA GLY A 18 -3.59 -10.83 7.08
C GLY A 18 -3.99 -12.26 7.39
N LYS A 19 -3.09 -13.03 8.02
CA LYS A 19 -3.39 -14.41 8.40
C LYS A 19 -4.53 -14.49 9.41
N ALA A 20 -4.55 -13.60 10.39
CA ALA A 20 -5.63 -13.55 11.38
C ALA A 20 -6.98 -13.22 10.73
N ILE A 21 -6.98 -12.31 9.75
CA ILE A 21 -8.19 -11.98 9.00
C ILE A 21 -8.67 -13.19 8.21
N ALA A 22 -7.77 -13.87 7.51
CA ALA A 22 -8.12 -15.08 6.76
C ALA A 22 -8.72 -16.14 7.65
N ASN A 23 -8.14 -16.39 8.82
CA ASN A 23 -8.65 -17.35 9.77
C ASN A 23 -10.04 -16.97 10.28
N SER A 24 -10.26 -15.68 10.54
CA SER A 24 -11.57 -15.20 10.96
C SER A 24 -12.63 -15.38 9.88
N LEU A 25 -12.25 -15.12 8.62
CA LEU A 25 -13.16 -15.33 7.49
C LEU A 25 -13.51 -16.81 7.32
N HIS A 26 -12.54 -17.70 7.50
CA HIS A 26 -12.81 -19.15 7.47
C HIS A 26 -13.78 -19.57 8.59
N SER A 27 -13.64 -18.97 9.79
CA SER A 27 -14.55 -19.23 10.89
C SER A 27 -15.97 -18.76 10.59
N LEU A 28 -16.11 -17.76 9.72
CA LEU A 28 -17.40 -17.27 9.25
C LEU A 28 -17.92 -18.02 8.02
N HIS A 29 -17.24 -19.12 7.66
CA HIS A 29 -17.61 -19.99 6.53
C HIS A 29 -17.37 -19.41 5.15
N TYR A 30 -16.42 -18.49 5.04
CA TYR A 30 -15.95 -18.00 3.73
C TYR A 30 -14.79 -18.89 3.25
N ASP A 31 -15.11 -20.12 2.91
CA ASP A 31 -14.11 -21.15 2.56
C ASP A 31 -13.35 -20.85 1.28
N GLU A 32 -13.89 -19.98 0.43
CA GLU A 32 -13.25 -19.56 -0.82
C GLU A 32 -12.05 -18.63 -0.61
N VAL A 33 -11.85 -18.12 0.59
CA VAL A 33 -10.71 -17.23 0.86
C VAL A 33 -9.41 -18.03 0.91
N ALA A 34 -8.55 -17.80 -0.07
CA ALA A 34 -7.26 -18.48 -0.14
C ALA A 34 -6.20 -17.78 0.69
N ASP A 35 -6.22 -16.44 0.72
CA ASP A 35 -5.18 -15.65 1.36
C ASP A 35 -5.69 -14.23 1.61
N VAL A 36 -5.13 -13.57 2.62
CA VAL A 36 -5.40 -12.15 2.90
C VAL A 36 -4.07 -11.48 3.20
N ARG A 37 -3.82 -10.37 2.52
CA ARG A 37 -2.63 -9.57 2.75
C ARG A 37 -3.06 -8.20 3.26
N MET A 38 -2.52 -7.79 4.38
CA MET A 38 -2.86 -6.50 4.99
C MET A 38 -1.79 -5.49 4.66
N GLY A 39 -2.17 -4.42 3.99
CA GLY A 39 -1.28 -3.31 3.68
C GLY A 39 -1.84 -2.02 4.21
N LYS A 40 -1.32 -0.92 3.72
CA LYS A 40 -1.83 0.40 4.08
C LYS A 40 -2.02 1.26 2.83
N TYR A 41 -2.92 2.22 2.95
CA TYR A 41 -3.25 3.16 1.90
C TYR A 41 -3.10 4.58 2.45
N LEU A 42 -2.40 5.43 1.72
CA LEU A 42 -2.19 6.81 2.12
C LEU A 42 -2.67 7.76 1.01
N GLU A 43 -3.21 8.88 1.42
CA GLU A 43 -3.55 9.97 0.51
C GLU A 43 -2.65 11.16 0.84
N VAL A 44 -1.86 11.58 -0.14
CA VAL A 44 -0.93 12.69 0.04
C VAL A 44 -1.33 13.81 -0.92
N ARG A 45 -1.75 14.95 -0.37
CA ARG A 45 -2.09 16.11 -1.18
C ARG A 45 -0.84 16.91 -1.45
N LEU A 46 -0.66 17.27 -2.72
CA LEU A 46 0.49 18.05 -3.17
C LEU A 46 0.02 19.33 -3.83
N HIS A 47 0.82 20.37 -3.68
CA HIS A 47 0.55 21.64 -4.34
C HIS A 47 1.85 22.24 -4.87
N GLY A 48 1.73 23.08 -5.90
CA GLY A 48 2.88 23.80 -6.44
C GLY A 48 3.82 22.95 -7.30
N LEU A 49 3.36 21.79 -7.79
CA LEU A 49 4.17 20.89 -8.59
C LEU A 49 3.48 20.54 -9.90
N SER A 50 4.28 20.30 -10.94
CA SER A 50 3.80 19.65 -12.16
C SER A 50 3.59 18.16 -11.88
N ARG A 51 2.90 17.48 -12.79
CA ARG A 51 2.70 16.03 -12.66
C ARG A 51 4.02 15.27 -12.58
N ASN A 52 4.98 15.60 -13.44
CA ASN A 52 6.30 14.95 -13.41
C ASN A 52 7.04 15.17 -12.11
N GLN A 53 6.98 16.39 -11.58
CA GLN A 53 7.58 16.69 -10.28
C GLN A 53 6.88 15.93 -9.16
N ALA A 54 5.55 15.84 -9.21
CA ALA A 54 4.77 15.12 -8.22
C ALA A 54 5.13 13.64 -8.21
N GLU A 55 5.27 13.02 -9.39
CA GLU A 55 5.67 11.61 -9.49
C GLU A 55 7.04 11.37 -8.88
N GLN A 56 8.01 12.23 -9.18
CA GLN A 56 9.36 12.11 -8.63
C GLN A 56 9.36 12.29 -7.11
N ARG A 57 8.60 13.23 -6.60
CA ARG A 57 8.53 13.50 -5.17
C ARG A 57 7.87 12.36 -4.40
N ILE A 58 6.77 11.84 -4.93
CA ILE A 58 6.07 10.71 -4.27
C ILE A 58 6.95 9.46 -4.29
N GLU A 59 7.63 9.17 -5.40
CA GLU A 59 8.58 8.06 -5.47
C GLU A 59 9.63 8.19 -4.36
N GLU A 60 10.18 9.36 -4.21
CA GLU A 60 11.18 9.66 -3.19
C GLU A 60 10.62 9.50 -1.78
N MET A 61 9.41 10.04 -1.53
CA MET A 61 8.74 9.91 -0.24
C MET A 61 8.49 8.45 0.13
N CYS A 62 8.04 7.65 -0.83
CA CYS A 62 7.80 6.23 -0.61
C CYS A 62 9.09 5.52 -0.21
N ARG A 63 10.19 5.79 -0.92
CA ARG A 63 11.47 5.14 -0.66
C ARG A 63 12.10 5.57 0.65
N ARG A 64 11.90 6.82 1.05
CA ARG A 64 12.55 7.36 2.24
C ARG A 64 11.73 7.18 3.52
N LEU A 65 10.41 7.06 3.42
CA LEU A 65 9.56 7.07 4.60
C LEU A 65 8.33 6.18 4.50
N LEU A 66 7.55 6.27 3.41
CA LEU A 66 6.20 5.72 3.38
C LEU A 66 6.19 4.20 3.31
N ALA A 67 7.20 3.58 2.74
CA ALA A 67 7.32 2.14 2.67
C ALA A 67 8.67 1.68 3.24
N ASN A 68 8.65 0.52 3.89
CA ASN A 68 9.88 -0.15 4.32
C ASN A 68 10.28 -1.13 3.21
N LEU A 69 11.24 -0.77 2.39
CA LEU A 69 11.59 -1.51 1.18
C LEU A 69 12.19 -2.90 1.44
N VAL A 70 12.59 -3.19 2.68
CA VAL A 70 13.05 -4.52 3.04
C VAL A 70 11.90 -5.53 3.03
N ILE A 71 10.72 -5.09 3.50
CA ILE A 71 9.57 -5.98 3.71
C ILE A 71 8.33 -5.57 2.94
N GLU A 72 8.32 -4.40 2.29
CA GLU A 72 7.14 -3.86 1.61
C GLU A 72 7.43 -3.45 0.18
N ASP A 73 6.41 -3.56 -0.66
CA ASP A 73 6.37 -2.97 -1.98
C ASP A 73 5.41 -1.80 -1.96
N PHE A 74 5.55 -0.89 -2.92
CA PHE A 74 4.60 0.22 -3.04
C PHE A 74 4.27 0.49 -4.50
N ARG A 75 3.11 1.13 -4.69
CA ARG A 75 2.73 1.74 -5.95
C ARG A 75 1.91 2.98 -5.65
N PHE A 76 1.78 3.86 -6.61
CA PHE A 76 1.01 5.09 -6.41
C PHE A 76 0.36 5.55 -7.71
N GLU A 77 -0.65 6.39 -7.55
CA GLU A 77 -1.35 7.06 -8.64
C GLU A 77 -1.43 8.55 -8.33
N ILE A 78 -1.20 9.38 -9.33
CA ILE A 78 -1.35 10.84 -9.19
C ILE A 78 -2.64 11.23 -9.88
N MET A 79 -3.50 11.93 -9.15
CA MET A 79 -4.79 12.39 -9.66
C MET A 79 -4.89 13.91 -9.56
N GLU A 80 -5.39 14.51 -10.62
CA GLU A 80 -5.77 15.93 -10.59
C GLU A 80 -7.08 16.07 -9.83
N GLU A 81 -7.16 17.13 -9.05
CA GLU A 81 -8.39 17.46 -8.32
C GLU A 81 -9.06 18.71 -8.86
#